data_dd46e03221235bd45c2fdd4d10bf3e28
#
_entry.id   dd46e03221235bd45c2fdd4d10bf3e28
#
_cell.length_a   1.000
_cell.length_b   1.000
_cell.length_c   1.000
_cell.angle_alpha   90.00
_cell.angle_beta   90.00
_cell.angle_gamma   90.00
#
_symmetry.space_group_name_H-M   'P 1'
#
loop_
_entity.id
_entity.type
_entity.pdbx_description
1 polymer ?
#
loop_
_entity_poly.entity_id
_entity_poly.type
_entity_poly.pdbx_seq_one_letter_code
_entity_poly.pdbx_strand_id
1 'polypeptide(L)'
;MKELRLAVIGCAGRGRIADLAHDPENGVRLVAGADKYPDAIDRFKVRFGEKFPDEPTCYLDYREMIEKEKPDGVFITSPDFLHEEQAVFCLEHKVAVYLEKPIAITIAGADRILEAAYRNKTPLMLGHNMRYMSHIMKMKELVDAGAVGEVKAIWCRHFVSYGGDAYFRDWHAREKYCNSLLLQKGAHDIDVIHWLANGYTDRVQGMGNLTVYDKLPRRSEDNLRFIGRKTAVWDTSHYPATKQKDFYPWIEVNDLNMINMHLDNGVLACYLQCHYTPDGWRNYTVIGTEGRLENFGAWRLHLWNHRTDTYVEVPDVVYNLPQIQGTHGGADPKIVKSFVDALRGVYDVHSTPQAARNSVAAGCQGADSIRQNGIPLDVPPLAEHLKNYDFIRCK
;
A
#
# COMPACT_ATOMS: atom_id res chain seq x y z
N MET A 1 -1.42 -31.86 -8.12
CA MET A 1 -1.21 -30.97 -6.96
C MET A 1 -2.55 -30.82 -6.24
N LYS A 2 -2.56 -30.62 -4.90
CA LYS A 2 -3.78 -30.31 -4.17
C LYS A 2 -4.36 -28.98 -4.72
N GLU A 3 -5.66 -28.92 -4.95
CA GLU A 3 -6.34 -27.67 -5.32
C GLU A 3 -6.24 -26.68 -4.16
N LEU A 4 -5.87 -25.43 -4.46
CA LEU A 4 -5.90 -24.31 -3.52
C LEU A 4 -7.25 -23.61 -3.61
N ARG A 5 -7.93 -23.51 -2.48
CA ARG A 5 -9.23 -22.84 -2.32
C ARG A 5 -8.99 -21.46 -1.70
N LEU A 6 -9.25 -20.41 -2.44
CA LEU A 6 -9.06 -19.03 -2.00
C LEU A 6 -10.39 -18.32 -1.81
N ALA A 7 -10.40 -17.31 -0.95
CA ALA A 7 -11.55 -16.45 -0.71
C ALA A 7 -11.16 -14.97 -0.72
N VAL A 8 -12.17 -14.07 -0.79
CA VAL A 8 -11.95 -12.62 -0.72
C VAL A 8 -12.90 -11.96 0.29
N ILE A 9 -12.35 -11.09 1.13
CA ILE A 9 -13.11 -10.21 2.05
C ILE A 9 -12.98 -8.78 1.54
N GLY A 10 -14.14 -8.15 1.21
CA GLY A 10 -14.18 -6.85 0.55
C GLY A 10 -14.21 -7.00 -0.97
N CYS A 11 -15.36 -7.39 -1.54
CA CYS A 11 -15.52 -7.76 -2.94
C CYS A 11 -15.50 -6.58 -3.91
N ALA A 12 -15.72 -5.35 -3.42
CA ALA A 12 -15.73 -4.14 -4.24
C ALA A 12 -14.31 -3.58 -4.48
N GLY A 13 -14.18 -2.61 -5.38
CA GLY A 13 -12.95 -1.83 -5.57
C GLY A 13 -11.69 -2.66 -5.72
N ARG A 14 -10.88 -2.71 -4.68
CA ARG A 14 -9.61 -3.45 -4.66
C ARG A 14 -9.81 -4.97 -4.65
N GLY A 15 -10.98 -5.47 -4.26
CA GLY A 15 -11.30 -6.90 -4.26
C GLY A 15 -11.09 -7.62 -5.59
N ARG A 16 -11.06 -6.85 -6.70
CA ARG A 16 -10.72 -7.39 -8.03
C ARG A 16 -9.31 -8.00 -8.13
N ILE A 17 -8.42 -7.74 -7.18
CA ILE A 17 -7.09 -8.34 -7.17
C ILE A 17 -7.17 -9.86 -6.97
N ALA A 18 -8.15 -10.33 -6.21
CA ALA A 18 -8.36 -11.76 -5.97
C ALA A 18 -8.73 -12.54 -7.25
N ASP A 19 -9.36 -11.86 -8.24
CA ASP A 19 -9.68 -12.48 -9.53
C ASP A 19 -8.42 -12.97 -10.26
N LEU A 20 -7.27 -12.31 -10.02
CA LEU A 20 -5.99 -12.66 -10.64
C LEU A 20 -5.40 -13.98 -10.11
N ALA A 21 -5.90 -14.47 -8.98
CA ALA A 21 -5.48 -15.74 -8.42
C ALA A 21 -6.30 -16.92 -8.95
N HIS A 22 -7.45 -16.66 -9.59
CA HIS A 22 -8.32 -17.72 -10.09
C HIS A 22 -7.75 -18.35 -11.37
N ASP A 23 -7.25 -19.57 -11.25
CA ASP A 23 -6.60 -20.34 -12.30
C ASP A 23 -6.91 -21.85 -12.10
N PRO A 24 -8.16 -22.28 -12.45
CA PRO A 24 -8.60 -23.67 -12.26
C PRO A 24 -7.76 -24.69 -13.01
N GLU A 25 -7.20 -24.32 -14.17
CA GLU A 25 -6.35 -25.21 -14.96
C GLU A 25 -5.05 -25.55 -14.20
N ASN A 26 -4.56 -24.61 -13.39
CA ASN A 26 -3.43 -24.83 -12.50
C ASN A 26 -3.85 -25.13 -11.04
N GLY A 27 -5.10 -25.50 -10.80
CA GLY A 27 -5.59 -25.92 -9.50
C GLY A 27 -5.62 -24.80 -8.44
N VAL A 28 -6.03 -23.59 -8.84
CA VAL A 28 -6.31 -22.48 -7.90
C VAL A 28 -7.71 -21.95 -8.16
N ARG A 29 -8.57 -21.99 -7.15
CA ARG A 29 -9.95 -21.50 -7.28
C ARG A 29 -10.27 -20.42 -6.26
N LEU A 30 -10.82 -19.30 -6.73
CA LEU A 30 -11.53 -18.35 -5.87
C LEU A 30 -12.93 -18.92 -5.62
N VAL A 31 -13.13 -19.53 -4.45
CA VAL A 31 -14.35 -20.29 -4.13
C VAL A 31 -15.41 -19.47 -3.43
N ALA A 32 -15.04 -18.35 -2.78
CA ALA A 32 -15.99 -17.53 -2.05
C ALA A 32 -15.59 -16.06 -1.96
N GLY A 33 -16.61 -15.21 -1.75
CA GLY A 33 -16.42 -13.79 -1.48
C GLY A 33 -17.40 -13.28 -0.42
N ALA A 34 -16.91 -12.38 0.46
CA ALA A 34 -17.73 -11.73 1.48
C ALA A 34 -17.64 -10.21 1.39
N ASP A 35 -18.80 -9.55 1.47
CA ASP A 35 -18.91 -8.10 1.63
C ASP A 35 -20.20 -7.77 2.39
N LYS A 36 -20.11 -6.81 3.33
CA LYS A 36 -21.29 -6.41 4.13
C LYS A 36 -22.39 -5.71 3.31
N TYR A 37 -22.08 -5.30 2.09
CA TYR A 37 -22.99 -4.60 1.21
C TYR A 37 -23.48 -5.51 0.09
N PRO A 38 -24.82 -5.79 0.00
CA PRO A 38 -25.38 -6.64 -1.05
C PRO A 38 -25.01 -6.18 -2.48
N ASP A 39 -25.04 -4.87 -2.72
CA ASP A 39 -24.69 -4.31 -4.03
C ASP A 39 -23.20 -4.52 -4.41
N ALA A 40 -22.31 -4.66 -3.43
CA ALA A 40 -20.91 -5.04 -3.67
C ALA A 40 -20.79 -6.51 -4.08
N ILE A 41 -21.59 -7.37 -3.46
CA ILE A 41 -21.73 -8.78 -3.84
C ILE A 41 -22.27 -8.92 -5.27
N ASP A 42 -23.33 -8.19 -5.61
CA ASP A 42 -23.91 -8.25 -6.96
C ASP A 42 -22.90 -7.82 -8.02
N ARG A 43 -22.17 -6.74 -7.76
CA ARG A 43 -21.07 -6.30 -8.65
C ARG A 43 -19.93 -7.31 -8.75
N PHE A 44 -19.63 -8.01 -7.67
CA PHE A 44 -18.62 -9.07 -7.67
C PHE A 44 -19.07 -10.25 -8.55
N LYS A 45 -20.30 -10.73 -8.38
CA LYS A 45 -20.86 -11.83 -9.21
C LYS A 45 -20.82 -11.48 -10.69
N VAL A 46 -21.29 -10.29 -11.06
CA VAL A 46 -21.28 -9.84 -12.46
C VAL A 46 -19.85 -9.80 -12.99
N ARG A 47 -18.95 -9.11 -12.31
CA ARG A 47 -17.54 -8.96 -12.72
C ARG A 47 -16.82 -10.30 -12.86
N PHE A 48 -17.08 -11.23 -11.93
CA PHE A 48 -16.42 -12.53 -11.93
C PHE A 48 -17.01 -13.42 -13.05
N GLY A 49 -18.32 -13.46 -13.20
CA GLY A 49 -19.02 -14.22 -14.24
C GLY A 49 -18.72 -13.75 -15.67
N GLU A 50 -18.35 -12.47 -15.86
CA GLU A 50 -17.88 -11.98 -17.17
C GLU A 50 -16.54 -12.61 -17.61
N LYS A 51 -15.76 -13.14 -16.66
CA LYS A 51 -14.41 -13.67 -16.91
C LYS A 51 -14.33 -15.19 -16.78
N PHE A 52 -15.12 -15.76 -15.88
CA PHE A 52 -15.00 -17.15 -15.48
C PHE A 52 -16.37 -17.82 -15.45
N PRO A 53 -16.46 -19.10 -15.83
CA PRO A 53 -17.71 -19.88 -15.77
C PRO A 53 -18.09 -20.30 -14.34
N ASP A 54 -17.17 -20.25 -13.41
CA ASP A 54 -17.37 -20.65 -12.02
C ASP A 54 -18.16 -19.56 -11.25
N GLU A 55 -18.96 -19.97 -10.28
CA GLU A 55 -19.70 -19.05 -9.40
C GLU A 55 -19.20 -19.18 -7.96
N PRO A 56 -18.43 -18.19 -7.44
CA PRO A 56 -18.04 -18.19 -6.04
C PRO A 56 -19.24 -18.05 -5.11
N THR A 57 -19.24 -18.80 -4.01
CA THR A 57 -20.25 -18.64 -2.97
C THR A 57 -20.12 -17.26 -2.32
N CYS A 58 -21.23 -16.56 -2.12
CA CYS A 58 -21.21 -15.18 -1.61
C CYS A 58 -21.86 -15.09 -0.23
N TYR A 59 -21.22 -14.29 0.63
CA TYR A 59 -21.61 -14.09 2.03
C TYR A 59 -21.71 -12.60 2.37
N LEU A 60 -22.60 -12.25 3.30
CA LEU A 60 -22.66 -10.89 3.88
C LEU A 60 -21.78 -10.77 5.12
N ASP A 61 -21.43 -11.89 5.75
CA ASP A 61 -20.52 -11.99 6.90
C ASP A 61 -19.31 -12.85 6.53
N TYR A 62 -18.12 -12.27 6.66
CA TYR A 62 -16.85 -12.95 6.38
C TYR A 62 -16.55 -14.08 7.37
N ARG A 63 -17.06 -14.01 8.62
CA ARG A 63 -16.87 -15.06 9.63
C ARG A 63 -17.58 -16.33 9.20
N GLU A 64 -18.84 -16.18 8.79
CA GLU A 64 -19.64 -17.28 8.23
C GLU A 64 -18.94 -17.91 7.01
N MET A 65 -18.40 -17.07 6.12
CA MET A 65 -17.64 -17.55 4.96
C MET A 65 -16.42 -18.39 5.37
N ILE A 66 -15.59 -17.89 6.29
CA ILE A 66 -14.37 -18.58 6.73
C ILE A 66 -14.71 -19.92 7.41
N GLU A 67 -15.72 -19.94 8.27
CA GLU A 67 -16.12 -21.15 9.01
C GLU A 67 -16.71 -22.23 8.09
N LYS A 68 -17.49 -21.84 7.07
CA LYS A 68 -18.13 -22.79 6.15
C LYS A 68 -17.20 -23.25 5.05
N GLU A 69 -16.49 -22.33 4.40
CA GLU A 69 -15.67 -22.63 3.22
C GLU A 69 -14.29 -23.18 3.57
N LYS A 70 -13.75 -22.81 4.73
CA LYS A 70 -12.41 -23.21 5.21
C LYS A 70 -11.36 -23.09 4.10
N PRO A 71 -11.18 -21.89 3.52
CA PRO A 71 -10.24 -21.71 2.43
C PRO A 71 -8.80 -21.91 2.88
N ASP A 72 -7.91 -22.31 1.97
CA ASP A 72 -6.47 -22.38 2.23
C ASP A 72 -5.85 -20.98 2.39
N GLY A 73 -6.44 -19.95 1.74
CA GLY A 73 -5.99 -18.56 1.86
C GLY A 73 -7.11 -17.56 1.55
N VAL A 74 -6.94 -16.33 2.05
CA VAL A 74 -7.90 -15.24 1.89
C VAL A 74 -7.23 -13.93 1.50
N PHE A 75 -7.84 -13.21 0.55
CA PHE A 75 -7.50 -11.84 0.24
C PHE A 75 -8.36 -10.89 1.09
N ILE A 76 -7.75 -10.08 1.94
CA ILE A 76 -8.43 -9.03 2.71
C ILE A 76 -8.17 -7.70 2.01
N THR A 77 -9.24 -7.13 1.44
CA THR A 77 -9.22 -5.92 0.59
C THR A 77 -10.31 -4.92 0.99
N SER A 78 -10.80 -5.07 2.20
CA SER A 78 -11.77 -4.19 2.86
C SER A 78 -11.16 -2.82 3.18
N PRO A 79 -11.93 -1.84 3.70
CA PRO A 79 -11.38 -0.60 4.22
C PRO A 79 -10.39 -0.80 5.38
N ASP A 80 -9.36 0.05 5.44
CA ASP A 80 -8.18 -0.04 6.31
C ASP A 80 -8.51 -0.33 7.78
N PHE A 81 -9.56 0.30 8.33
CA PHE A 81 -9.97 0.14 9.73
C PHE A 81 -10.56 -1.23 10.08
N LEU A 82 -10.84 -2.06 9.09
CA LEU A 82 -11.33 -3.43 9.28
C LEU A 82 -10.21 -4.47 9.19
N HIS A 83 -9.03 -4.08 8.74
CA HIS A 83 -7.92 -5.01 8.49
C HIS A 83 -7.52 -5.79 9.74
N GLU A 84 -7.40 -5.12 10.88
CA GLU A 84 -7.00 -5.75 12.13
C GLU A 84 -7.94 -6.88 12.55
N GLU A 85 -9.22 -6.57 12.68
CA GLU A 85 -10.22 -7.54 13.11
C GLU A 85 -10.30 -8.75 12.16
N GLN A 86 -10.33 -8.47 10.86
CA GLN A 86 -10.48 -9.52 9.85
C GLN A 86 -9.22 -10.38 9.71
N ALA A 87 -8.04 -9.76 9.74
CA ALA A 87 -6.79 -10.51 9.65
C ALA A 87 -6.57 -11.39 10.88
N VAL A 88 -6.77 -10.86 12.08
CA VAL A 88 -6.65 -11.63 13.32
C VAL A 88 -7.59 -12.82 13.30
N PHE A 89 -8.87 -12.62 12.95
CA PHE A 89 -9.85 -13.71 12.85
C PHE A 89 -9.40 -14.81 11.89
N CYS A 90 -8.99 -14.44 10.66
CA CYS A 90 -8.55 -15.43 9.67
C CYS A 90 -7.29 -16.20 10.13
N LEU A 91 -6.31 -15.50 10.71
CA LEU A 91 -5.08 -16.10 11.21
C LEU A 91 -5.33 -17.09 12.37
N GLU A 92 -6.27 -16.77 13.28
CA GLU A 92 -6.71 -17.67 14.36
C GLU A 92 -7.43 -18.92 13.84
N HIS A 93 -8.13 -18.80 12.70
CA HIS A 93 -8.78 -19.92 11.99
C HIS A 93 -7.83 -20.68 11.04
N LYS A 94 -6.51 -20.44 11.13
CA LYS A 94 -5.49 -21.11 10.29
C LYS A 94 -5.66 -20.88 8.78
N VAL A 95 -6.27 -19.78 8.38
CA VAL A 95 -6.38 -19.37 6.98
C VAL A 95 -5.24 -18.42 6.64
N ALA A 96 -4.42 -18.76 5.66
CA ALA A 96 -3.34 -17.88 5.20
C ALA A 96 -3.89 -16.55 4.65
N VAL A 97 -3.24 -15.45 5.00
CA VAL A 97 -3.76 -14.11 4.70
C VAL A 97 -2.86 -13.37 3.71
N TYR A 98 -3.45 -12.91 2.60
CA TYR A 98 -2.98 -11.76 1.85
C TYR A 98 -3.74 -10.53 2.35
N LEU A 99 -3.05 -9.59 2.98
CA LEU A 99 -3.65 -8.38 3.54
C LEU A 99 -3.27 -7.15 2.72
N GLU A 100 -4.25 -6.40 2.23
CA GLU A 100 -3.99 -5.13 1.56
C GLU A 100 -3.37 -4.10 2.53
N LYS A 101 -2.67 -3.17 1.95
CA LYS A 101 -2.03 -2.08 2.69
C LYS A 101 -3.05 -0.96 3.03
N PRO A 102 -2.82 -0.24 4.13
CA PRO A 102 -1.84 -0.48 5.19
C PRO A 102 -2.21 -1.71 6.05
N ILE A 103 -1.26 -2.34 6.70
CA ILE A 103 -1.53 -3.53 7.55
C ILE A 103 -2.62 -3.24 8.60
N ALA A 104 -2.60 -2.06 9.21
CA ALA A 104 -3.60 -1.55 10.15
C ALA A 104 -3.58 -0.02 10.16
N ILE A 105 -4.54 0.62 10.85
CA ILE A 105 -4.58 2.08 11.03
C ILE A 105 -3.88 2.55 12.32
N THR A 106 -3.33 1.64 13.12
CA THR A 106 -2.56 1.92 14.33
C THR A 106 -1.36 0.99 14.45
N ILE A 107 -0.33 1.43 15.17
CA ILE A 107 0.85 0.60 15.47
C ILE A 107 0.43 -0.63 16.26
N ALA A 108 -0.39 -0.45 17.31
CA ALA A 108 -0.87 -1.55 18.13
C ALA A 108 -1.70 -2.58 17.34
N GLY A 109 -2.51 -2.11 16.37
CA GLY A 109 -3.27 -3.00 15.49
C GLY A 109 -2.34 -3.83 14.58
N ALA A 110 -1.31 -3.20 14.03
CA ALA A 110 -0.29 -3.90 13.25
C ALA A 110 0.44 -4.95 14.10
N ASP A 111 0.82 -4.60 15.33
CA ASP A 111 1.48 -5.53 16.25
C ASP A 111 0.57 -6.71 16.60
N ARG A 112 -0.75 -6.50 16.82
CA ARG A 112 -1.70 -7.60 17.07
C ARG A 112 -1.84 -8.55 15.88
N ILE A 113 -1.83 -8.05 14.66
CA ILE A 113 -1.87 -8.90 13.45
C ILE A 113 -0.60 -9.77 13.37
N LEU A 114 0.58 -9.18 13.58
CA LEU A 114 1.84 -9.94 13.56
C LEU A 114 1.87 -11.00 14.66
N GLU A 115 1.44 -10.65 15.89
CA GLU A 115 1.35 -11.59 17.00
C GLU A 115 0.36 -12.74 16.70
N ALA A 116 -0.78 -12.46 16.09
CA ALA A 116 -1.74 -13.48 15.68
C ALA A 116 -1.12 -14.45 14.66
N ALA A 117 -0.43 -13.94 13.67
CA ALA A 117 0.27 -14.77 12.68
C ALA A 117 1.37 -15.63 13.32
N TYR A 118 2.19 -15.03 14.20
CA TYR A 118 3.26 -15.72 14.94
C TYR A 118 2.74 -16.83 15.82
N ARG A 119 1.78 -16.54 16.71
CA ARG A 119 1.22 -17.53 17.66
C ARG A 119 0.49 -18.67 16.96
N ASN A 120 -0.20 -18.34 15.89
CA ASN A 120 -0.97 -19.33 15.15
C ASN A 120 -0.15 -20.06 14.09
N LYS A 121 1.10 -19.66 13.83
CA LYS A 121 1.94 -20.21 12.76
C LYS A 121 1.17 -20.25 11.43
N THR A 122 0.54 -19.13 11.08
CA THR A 122 -0.31 -19.00 9.90
C THR A 122 0.32 -17.98 8.96
N PRO A 123 0.49 -18.29 7.66
CA PRO A 123 1.14 -17.40 6.71
C PRO A 123 0.43 -16.06 6.59
N LEU A 124 1.21 -14.99 6.59
CA LEU A 124 0.76 -13.62 6.39
C LEU A 124 1.65 -12.93 5.35
N MET A 125 1.03 -12.38 4.30
CA MET A 125 1.69 -11.57 3.27
C MET A 125 0.99 -10.23 3.11
N LEU A 126 1.75 -9.17 2.84
CA LEU A 126 1.22 -7.82 2.71
C LEU A 126 1.18 -7.32 1.26
N GLY A 127 0.15 -6.52 0.96
CA GLY A 127 -0.14 -5.94 -0.34
C GLY A 127 0.75 -4.75 -0.74
N HIS A 128 2.03 -4.70 -0.33
CA HIS A 128 2.99 -3.68 -0.74
C HIS A 128 3.47 -3.92 -2.17
N ASN A 129 2.54 -3.78 -3.11
CA ASN A 129 2.75 -4.09 -4.53
C ASN A 129 3.82 -3.23 -5.22
N MET A 130 4.18 -2.07 -4.68
CA MET A 130 5.23 -1.23 -5.24
C MET A 130 6.60 -1.93 -5.28
N ARG A 131 6.88 -2.84 -4.36
CA ARG A 131 8.08 -3.69 -4.38
C ARG A 131 8.15 -4.63 -5.59
N TYR A 132 7.05 -4.81 -6.33
CA TYR A 132 6.95 -5.60 -7.56
C TYR A 132 6.90 -4.73 -8.83
N MET A 133 6.93 -3.40 -8.70
CA MET A 133 7.02 -2.48 -9.83
C MET A 133 8.43 -2.51 -10.44
N SER A 134 8.52 -2.63 -11.76
CA SER A 134 9.80 -2.84 -12.45
C SER A 134 10.85 -1.76 -12.16
N HIS A 135 10.45 -0.49 -12.07
CA HIS A 135 11.38 0.60 -11.76
C HIS A 135 11.87 0.54 -10.29
N ILE A 136 11.00 0.20 -9.34
CA ILE A 136 11.41 0.07 -7.93
C ILE A 136 12.32 -1.15 -7.74
N MET A 137 12.00 -2.29 -8.36
CA MET A 137 12.87 -3.46 -8.36
C MET A 137 14.25 -3.14 -8.97
N LYS A 138 14.28 -2.40 -10.09
CA LYS A 138 15.55 -2.02 -10.73
C LYS A 138 16.34 -1.01 -9.89
N MET A 139 15.66 -0.07 -9.21
CA MET A 139 16.33 0.82 -8.25
C MET A 139 16.97 0.02 -7.11
N LYS A 140 16.23 -0.94 -6.55
CA LYS A 140 16.74 -1.82 -5.49
C LYS A 140 17.94 -2.65 -5.96
N GLU A 141 17.84 -3.26 -7.14
CA GLU A 141 18.95 -4.00 -7.75
C GLU A 141 20.22 -3.14 -7.88
N LEU A 142 20.08 -1.90 -8.37
CA LEU A 142 21.21 -0.99 -8.55
C LEU A 142 21.82 -0.55 -7.20
N VAL A 143 20.97 -0.27 -6.22
CA VAL A 143 21.45 0.09 -4.86
C VAL A 143 22.19 -1.08 -4.23
N ASP A 144 21.62 -2.30 -4.29
CA ASP A 144 22.24 -3.51 -3.73
C ASP A 144 23.56 -3.89 -4.46
N ALA A 145 23.64 -3.57 -5.75
CA ALA A 145 24.88 -3.72 -6.52
C ALA A 145 25.94 -2.64 -6.24
N GLY A 146 25.64 -1.68 -5.33
CA GLY A 146 26.58 -0.62 -4.96
C GLY A 146 26.72 0.52 -5.97
N ALA A 147 25.74 0.67 -6.91
CA ALA A 147 25.82 1.68 -7.97
C ALA A 147 25.90 3.14 -7.46
N VAL A 148 25.52 3.40 -6.23
CA VAL A 148 25.61 4.70 -5.56
C VAL A 148 26.52 4.67 -4.32
N GLY A 149 27.21 3.55 -4.06
CA GLY A 149 27.93 3.32 -2.81
C GLY A 149 26.98 3.15 -1.62
N GLU A 150 27.41 3.57 -0.43
CA GLU A 150 26.59 3.54 0.79
C GLU A 150 25.51 4.62 0.73
N VAL A 151 24.23 4.23 0.86
CA VAL A 151 23.10 5.17 0.86
C VAL A 151 23.17 6.07 2.09
N LYS A 152 23.05 7.38 1.88
CA LYS A 152 23.11 8.42 2.94
C LYS A 152 21.82 9.22 3.05
N ALA A 153 21.12 9.45 1.92
CA ALA A 153 19.84 10.15 1.95
C ALA A 153 18.89 9.64 0.87
N ILE A 154 17.58 9.67 1.20
CA ILE A 154 16.52 9.39 0.24
C ILE A 154 15.41 10.41 0.43
N TRP A 155 14.84 10.91 -0.67
CA TRP A 155 13.56 11.59 -0.60
C TRP A 155 12.61 11.15 -1.69
N CYS A 156 11.32 11.26 -1.38
CA CYS A 156 10.24 10.97 -2.30
C CYS A 156 9.28 12.16 -2.37
N ARG A 157 8.91 12.53 -3.61
CA ARG A 157 7.84 13.46 -3.91
C ARG A 157 6.69 12.69 -4.54
N HIS A 158 5.50 12.81 -3.96
CA HIS A 158 4.31 12.15 -4.47
C HIS A 158 3.20 13.17 -4.73
N PHE A 159 2.95 13.44 -6.00
CA PHE A 159 1.86 14.28 -6.48
C PHE A 159 0.68 13.40 -6.85
N VAL A 160 -0.43 13.58 -6.13
CA VAL A 160 -1.65 12.78 -6.26
C VAL A 160 -2.73 13.63 -6.91
N SER A 161 -2.65 13.81 -8.22
CA SER A 161 -3.57 14.68 -8.98
C SER A 161 -5.04 14.31 -8.84
N TYR A 162 -5.33 13.02 -8.59
CA TYR A 162 -6.66 12.48 -8.35
C TYR A 162 -7.07 12.45 -6.87
N GLY A 163 -6.35 13.18 -6.00
CA GLY A 163 -6.53 13.12 -4.55
C GLY A 163 -7.95 13.43 -4.11
N GLY A 164 -8.56 14.50 -4.64
CA GLY A 164 -9.92 14.88 -4.34
C GLY A 164 -10.95 13.79 -4.61
N ASP A 165 -10.81 13.10 -5.74
CA ASP A 165 -11.72 12.02 -6.13
C ASP A 165 -11.51 10.74 -5.33
N ALA A 166 -10.26 10.45 -4.96
CA ALA A 166 -9.90 9.21 -4.32
C ALA A 166 -10.04 9.22 -2.79
N TYR A 167 -9.72 10.34 -2.13
CA TYR A 167 -9.47 10.35 -0.70
C TYR A 167 -10.37 11.30 0.10
N PHE A 168 -11.08 12.22 -0.55
CA PHE A 168 -11.85 13.24 0.15
C PHE A 168 -13.37 13.11 -0.04
N ARG A 169 -13.82 12.05 -0.74
CA ARG A 169 -15.25 11.79 -1.00
C ARG A 169 -15.83 10.63 -0.22
N ASP A 170 -15.02 9.87 0.51
CA ASP A 170 -15.43 8.66 1.22
C ASP A 170 -14.73 8.56 2.58
N TRP A 171 -14.79 7.39 3.21
CA TRP A 171 -14.25 7.08 4.53
C TRP A 171 -12.78 7.52 4.73
N HIS A 172 -11.98 7.58 3.67
CA HIS A 172 -10.60 8.08 3.71
C HIS A 172 -10.47 9.52 4.23
N ALA A 173 -11.56 10.31 4.17
CA ALA A 173 -11.59 11.69 4.67
C ALA A 173 -11.57 11.78 6.20
N ARG A 174 -11.75 10.65 6.91
CA ARG A 174 -11.90 10.59 8.37
C ARG A 174 -10.71 9.91 9.04
N GLU A 175 -10.10 10.58 10.02
CA GLU A 175 -8.99 10.03 10.80
C GLU A 175 -9.32 8.69 11.48
N LYS A 176 -10.52 8.56 12.03
CA LYS A 176 -10.96 7.33 12.69
C LYS A 176 -11.00 6.10 11.77
N TYR A 177 -10.98 6.28 10.44
CA TYR A 177 -11.05 5.20 9.47
C TYR A 177 -9.73 4.93 8.72
N CYS A 178 -8.83 5.92 8.68
CA CYS A 178 -7.56 5.75 7.99
C CYS A 178 -6.36 6.34 8.76
N ASN A 179 -6.55 6.90 9.96
CA ASN A 179 -5.56 7.64 10.73
C ASN A 179 -5.13 8.95 10.03
N SER A 180 -4.52 8.83 8.86
CA SER A 180 -4.04 9.95 8.04
C SER A 180 -3.75 9.49 6.61
N LEU A 181 -3.59 10.43 5.68
CA LEU A 181 -3.11 10.09 4.35
C LEU A 181 -1.60 9.80 4.32
N LEU A 182 -0.84 10.24 5.34
CA LEU A 182 0.53 9.77 5.56
C LEU A 182 0.59 8.26 5.81
N LEU A 183 -0.42 7.72 6.49
CA LEU A 183 -0.53 6.28 6.67
C LEU A 183 -1.14 5.63 5.43
N GLN A 184 -2.35 6.02 5.07
CA GLN A 184 -3.15 5.32 4.05
C GLN A 184 -2.44 5.34 2.67
N LYS A 185 -1.90 6.48 2.26
CA LYS A 185 -1.22 6.65 0.97
C LYS A 185 0.30 6.58 1.11
N GLY A 186 0.83 7.22 2.15
CA GLY A 186 2.27 7.31 2.38
C GLY A 186 2.92 5.98 2.79
N ALA A 187 2.17 5.01 3.35
CA ALA A 187 2.73 3.70 3.72
C ALA A 187 3.47 3.01 2.56
N HIS A 188 2.99 3.16 1.33
CA HIS A 188 3.69 2.65 0.16
C HIS A 188 5.06 3.31 -0.05
N ASP A 189 5.12 4.63 0.06
CA ASP A 189 6.34 5.40 -0.23
C ASP A 189 7.36 5.26 0.90
N ILE A 190 6.88 5.24 2.14
CA ILE A 190 7.72 4.97 3.32
C ILE A 190 8.31 3.56 3.24
N ASP A 191 7.53 2.57 2.84
CA ASP A 191 8.00 1.20 2.63
C ASP A 191 9.09 1.12 1.55
N VAL A 192 8.91 1.82 0.42
CA VAL A 192 9.94 1.88 -0.63
C VAL A 192 11.20 2.59 -0.15
N ILE A 193 11.08 3.69 0.59
CA ILE A 193 12.22 4.39 1.20
C ILE A 193 12.98 3.43 2.12
N HIS A 194 12.29 2.74 3.03
CA HIS A 194 12.89 1.75 3.91
C HIS A 194 13.62 0.63 3.14
N TRP A 195 12.98 0.14 2.08
CA TRP A 195 13.55 -0.94 1.26
C TRP A 195 14.81 -0.51 0.50
N LEU A 196 14.79 0.69 -0.10
CA LEU A 196 15.96 1.24 -0.80
C LEU A 196 17.09 1.61 0.16
N ALA A 197 16.76 2.08 1.36
CA ALA A 197 17.73 2.45 2.39
C ALA A 197 18.31 1.25 3.16
N ASN A 198 17.68 0.06 3.08
CA ASN A 198 18.00 -1.07 3.96
C ASN A 198 17.93 -0.73 5.47
N GLY A 199 16.96 0.12 5.86
CA GLY A 199 16.78 0.56 7.25
C GLY A 199 15.35 0.97 7.52
N TYR A 200 15.00 1.12 8.78
CA TYR A 200 13.67 1.53 9.22
C TYR A 200 13.72 2.83 10.00
N THR A 201 12.68 3.64 9.89
CA THR A 201 12.57 4.91 10.63
C THR A 201 12.55 4.64 12.13
N ASP A 202 13.48 5.25 12.87
CA ASP A 202 13.52 5.26 14.33
C ASP A 202 13.05 6.60 14.93
N ARG A 203 13.08 7.69 14.14
CA ARG A 203 12.58 9.02 14.52
C ARG A 203 11.98 9.75 13.34
N VAL A 204 10.86 10.46 13.57
CA VAL A 204 10.15 11.20 12.53
C VAL A 204 9.70 12.57 13.02
N GLN A 205 9.71 13.57 12.12
CA GLN A 205 9.14 14.88 12.32
C GLN A 205 8.26 15.24 11.13
N GLY A 206 7.06 15.76 11.36
CA GLY A 206 6.09 16.05 10.31
C GLY A 206 5.54 17.47 10.33
N MET A 207 5.20 17.97 9.14
CA MET A 207 4.41 19.16 8.91
C MET A 207 3.30 18.83 7.92
N GLY A 208 2.09 19.32 8.16
CA GLY A 208 0.97 19.05 7.27
C GLY A 208 -0.22 19.98 7.55
N ASN A 209 -1.06 20.11 6.54
CA ASN A 209 -2.24 20.98 6.65
C ASN A 209 -3.35 20.53 5.70
N LEU A 210 -4.59 20.87 6.04
CA LEU A 210 -5.73 20.79 5.13
C LEU A 210 -5.92 22.19 4.51
N THR A 211 -5.49 22.36 3.27
CA THR A 211 -5.28 23.68 2.64
C THR A 211 -6.28 24.01 1.55
N VAL A 212 -6.78 23.02 0.84
CA VAL A 212 -7.68 23.18 -0.31
C VAL A 212 -9.04 22.58 -0.04
N TYR A 213 -9.09 21.31 0.34
CA TYR A 213 -10.36 20.58 0.45
C TYR A 213 -11.21 20.97 1.67
N ASP A 214 -10.69 21.73 2.64
CA ASP A 214 -11.46 22.25 3.78
C ASP A 214 -12.54 23.26 3.36
N LYS A 215 -12.30 24.03 2.31
CA LYS A 215 -13.14 25.13 1.82
C LYS A 215 -14.13 24.75 0.72
N LEU A 216 -14.08 23.51 0.26
CA LEU A 216 -14.87 23.08 -0.88
C LEU A 216 -16.24 22.51 -0.49
N PRO A 217 -17.26 22.56 -1.37
CA PRO A 217 -18.62 22.13 -1.06
C PRO A 217 -18.71 20.66 -0.63
N ARG A 218 -19.42 20.41 0.47
CA ARG A 218 -19.67 19.11 1.07
C ARG A 218 -20.99 18.51 0.60
N ARG A 219 -21.09 17.18 0.68
CA ARG A 219 -22.38 16.47 0.59
C ARG A 219 -23.18 16.66 1.87
N SER A 220 -24.50 16.36 1.79
CA SER A 220 -25.35 16.21 2.97
C SER A 220 -24.87 15.06 3.86
N GLU A 221 -25.05 15.21 5.17
CA GLU A 221 -24.74 14.20 6.18
C GLU A 221 -25.59 12.93 6.03
N ASP A 222 -26.73 13.01 5.36
CA ASP A 222 -27.58 11.86 5.07
C ASP A 222 -27.01 10.95 3.97
N ASN A 223 -25.99 11.42 3.22
CA ASN A 223 -25.36 10.71 2.12
C ASN A 223 -23.88 10.41 2.40
N LEU A 224 -23.63 9.50 3.34
CA LEU A 224 -22.27 9.15 3.73
C LEU A 224 -21.56 8.19 2.80
N ARG A 225 -22.32 7.32 2.11
CA ARG A 225 -21.73 6.30 1.23
C ARG A 225 -21.60 6.85 -0.19
N PHE A 226 -20.38 6.93 -0.68
CA PHE A 226 -20.11 7.22 -2.09
C PHE A 226 -20.18 5.93 -2.91
N ILE A 227 -21.36 5.67 -3.49
CA ILE A 227 -21.58 4.50 -4.34
C ILE A 227 -21.15 4.84 -5.77
N GLY A 228 -20.02 4.30 -6.16
CA GLY A 228 -19.56 4.30 -7.54
C GLY A 228 -18.85 5.59 -7.96
N ARG A 229 -17.58 5.50 -8.26
CA ARG A 229 -16.88 6.49 -9.06
C ARG A 229 -17.39 6.38 -10.49
N LYS A 230 -18.40 7.17 -10.84
CA LYS A 230 -18.84 7.29 -12.24
C LYS A 230 -17.86 8.12 -13.08
N THR A 231 -17.00 8.90 -12.42
CA THR A 231 -15.98 9.74 -13.06
C THR A 231 -14.65 9.01 -13.09
N ALA A 232 -13.96 9.09 -14.22
CA ALA A 232 -12.60 8.59 -14.31
C ALA A 232 -11.71 9.31 -13.28
N VAL A 233 -10.88 8.55 -12.58
CA VAL A 233 -9.91 9.11 -11.61
C VAL A 233 -9.00 10.17 -12.24
N TRP A 234 -8.88 10.15 -13.57
CA TRP A 234 -8.08 11.08 -14.37
C TRP A 234 -8.95 12.05 -15.18
N ASP A 235 -10.14 12.40 -14.70
CA ASP A 235 -11.00 13.39 -15.36
C ASP A 235 -10.36 14.77 -15.25
N THR A 236 -9.88 15.28 -16.36
CA THR A 236 -9.22 16.60 -16.43
C THR A 236 -10.15 17.75 -16.10
N SER A 237 -11.49 17.56 -16.19
CA SER A 237 -12.49 18.57 -15.80
C SER A 237 -12.50 18.83 -14.29
N HIS A 238 -11.91 17.92 -13.49
CA HIS A 238 -11.79 18.06 -12.04
C HIS A 238 -10.58 18.92 -11.62
N TYR A 239 -9.84 19.48 -12.56
CA TYR A 239 -8.76 20.42 -12.27
C TYR A 239 -9.14 21.85 -12.72
N PRO A 240 -8.76 22.91 -11.97
CA PRO A 240 -8.11 22.86 -10.65
C PRO A 240 -8.99 22.25 -9.58
N ALA A 241 -8.38 21.70 -8.52
CA ALA A 241 -9.08 21.04 -7.43
C ALA A 241 -10.19 21.89 -6.80
N THR A 242 -10.05 23.21 -6.85
CA THR A 242 -11.03 24.20 -6.36
C THR A 242 -12.37 24.22 -7.12
N LYS A 243 -12.47 23.56 -8.28
CA LYS A 243 -13.72 23.40 -9.04
C LYS A 243 -14.54 22.18 -8.56
N GLN A 244 -13.96 21.32 -7.76
CA GLN A 244 -14.60 20.08 -7.31
C GLN A 244 -15.63 20.35 -6.20
N LYS A 245 -16.60 19.45 -6.08
CA LYS A 245 -17.68 19.49 -5.10
C LYS A 245 -18.08 18.08 -4.66
N ASP A 246 -19.07 17.97 -3.78
CA ASP A 246 -19.62 16.72 -3.29
C ASP A 246 -18.62 15.91 -2.44
N PHE A 247 -17.79 16.61 -1.68
CA PHE A 247 -16.86 15.99 -0.75
C PHE A 247 -17.58 15.35 0.45
N TYR A 248 -16.86 14.52 1.19
CA TYR A 248 -17.37 13.93 2.42
C TYR A 248 -17.78 15.03 3.42
N PRO A 249 -18.86 14.87 4.19
CA PRO A 249 -19.34 15.92 5.09
C PRO A 249 -18.30 16.44 6.08
N TRP A 250 -17.44 15.56 6.55
CA TRP A 250 -16.34 15.88 7.46
C TRP A 250 -15.00 15.45 6.86
N ILE A 251 -14.08 16.38 6.70
CA ILE A 251 -12.70 16.09 6.30
C ILE A 251 -11.80 16.43 7.49
N GLU A 252 -11.05 15.45 7.95
CA GLU A 252 -10.14 15.55 9.10
C GLU A 252 -8.68 15.32 8.68
N VAL A 253 -8.46 14.70 7.53
CA VAL A 253 -7.12 14.38 7.03
C VAL A 253 -6.52 15.53 6.23
N ASN A 254 -5.21 15.69 6.29
CA ASN A 254 -4.48 16.72 5.57
C ASN A 254 -4.37 16.40 4.07
N ASP A 255 -4.46 17.41 3.21
CA ASP A 255 -4.27 17.31 1.77
C ASP A 255 -2.82 17.61 1.31
N LEU A 256 -2.00 18.14 2.22
CA LEU A 256 -0.58 18.38 2.05
C LEU A 256 0.18 17.92 3.29
N ASN A 257 1.17 17.04 3.11
CA ASN A 257 1.98 16.50 4.20
C ASN A 257 3.45 16.39 3.80
N MET A 258 4.33 16.66 4.75
CA MET A 258 5.77 16.47 4.64
C MET A 258 6.28 15.82 5.93
N ILE A 259 7.14 14.81 5.82
CA ILE A 259 7.85 14.22 6.97
C ILE A 259 9.35 14.10 6.69
N ASN A 260 10.14 14.34 7.71
CA ASN A 260 11.57 14.00 7.76
C ASN A 260 11.73 12.79 8.67
N MET A 261 12.55 11.84 8.25
CA MET A 261 12.78 10.57 8.93
C MET A 261 14.28 10.36 9.14
N HIS A 262 14.65 9.93 10.33
CA HIS A 262 15.94 9.34 10.62
C HIS A 262 15.75 7.82 10.66
N LEU A 263 16.61 7.07 9.99
CA LEU A 263 16.57 5.62 9.95
C LEU A 263 17.63 5.02 10.88
N ASP A 264 17.36 3.83 11.38
CA ASP A 264 18.19 3.08 12.34
C ASP A 264 19.62 2.76 11.85
N ASN A 265 19.86 2.88 10.55
CA ASN A 265 21.19 2.78 9.93
C ASN A 265 21.84 4.15 9.62
N GLY A 266 21.26 5.25 10.11
CA GLY A 266 21.77 6.61 9.94
C GLY A 266 21.39 7.30 8.62
N VAL A 267 20.61 6.66 7.74
CA VAL A 267 20.09 7.30 6.53
C VAL A 267 19.06 8.36 6.90
N LEU A 268 19.15 9.52 6.24
CA LEU A 268 18.16 10.58 6.37
C LEU A 268 17.16 10.49 5.20
N ALA A 269 15.87 10.57 5.50
CA ALA A 269 14.88 10.52 4.47
C ALA A 269 13.82 11.61 4.62
N CYS A 270 13.21 11.99 3.48
CA CYS A 270 12.10 12.92 3.48
C CYS A 270 11.01 12.44 2.50
N TYR A 271 9.77 12.62 2.89
CA TYR A 271 8.61 12.30 2.06
C TYR A 271 7.64 13.47 2.02
N LEU A 272 7.23 13.85 0.81
CA LEU A 272 6.20 14.85 0.56
C LEU A 272 5.06 14.22 -0.23
N GLN A 273 3.81 14.45 0.19
CA GLN A 273 2.63 14.16 -0.61
C GLN A 273 1.72 15.38 -0.71
N CYS A 274 1.18 15.60 -1.93
CA CYS A 274 0.21 16.66 -2.22
C CYS A 274 -0.95 16.06 -3.02
N HIS A 275 -2.19 16.33 -2.61
CA HIS A 275 -3.39 15.70 -3.16
C HIS A 275 -4.18 16.56 -4.14
N TYR A 276 -3.62 17.67 -4.62
CA TYR A 276 -4.31 18.62 -5.52
C TYR A 276 -3.42 19.18 -6.65
N THR A 277 -2.35 18.47 -7.00
CA THR A 277 -1.46 18.81 -8.11
C THR A 277 -2.13 18.59 -9.48
N PRO A 278 -1.70 19.29 -10.54
CA PRO A 278 -2.24 19.09 -11.89
C PRO A 278 -1.88 17.74 -12.50
N ASP A 279 -0.77 17.16 -12.06
CA ASP A 279 -0.16 15.94 -12.59
C ASP A 279 0.02 14.88 -11.50
N GLY A 280 0.09 13.62 -11.94
CA GLY A 280 0.48 12.49 -11.09
C GLY A 280 1.98 12.26 -11.22
N TRP A 281 2.72 12.40 -10.11
CA TRP A 281 4.16 12.19 -10.09
C TRP A 281 4.58 11.44 -8.85
N ARG A 282 5.47 10.47 -9.01
CA ARG A 282 6.10 9.77 -7.89
C ARG A 282 7.57 9.57 -8.21
N ASN A 283 8.42 10.28 -7.48
CA ASN A 283 9.83 10.36 -7.75
C ASN A 283 10.62 10.07 -6.48
N TYR A 284 11.54 9.13 -6.59
CA TYR A 284 12.51 8.78 -5.55
C TYR A 284 13.90 9.24 -6.00
N THR A 285 14.59 9.94 -5.14
CA THR A 285 16.00 10.31 -5.31
C THR A 285 16.81 9.62 -4.19
N VAL A 286 17.71 8.74 -4.57
CA VAL A 286 18.63 8.04 -3.68
C VAL A 286 20.00 8.65 -3.82
N ILE A 287 20.60 9.10 -2.73
CA ILE A 287 21.95 9.68 -2.67
C ILE A 287 22.82 8.78 -1.82
N GLY A 288 23.92 8.34 -2.39
CA GLY A 288 24.95 7.57 -1.71
C GLY A 288 26.31 8.25 -1.73
N THR A 289 27.31 7.56 -1.20
CA THR A 289 28.69 8.05 -1.14
C THR A 289 29.37 8.15 -2.49
N GLU A 290 28.89 7.43 -3.50
CA GLU A 290 29.51 7.29 -4.83
C GLU A 290 28.58 7.67 -5.97
N GLY A 291 27.35 8.12 -5.67
CA GLY A 291 26.45 8.53 -6.73
C GLY A 291 25.04 8.89 -6.27
N ARG A 292 24.23 9.22 -7.27
CA ARG A 292 22.80 9.54 -7.14
C ARG A 292 21.99 8.74 -8.16
N LEU A 293 20.92 8.11 -7.70
CA LEU A 293 19.97 7.39 -8.54
C LEU A 293 18.59 8.04 -8.41
N GLU A 294 17.90 8.26 -9.53
CA GLU A 294 16.59 8.90 -9.55
C GLU A 294 15.68 8.29 -10.62
N ASN A 295 14.38 8.11 -10.30
CA ASN A 295 13.41 7.69 -11.31
C ASN A 295 12.67 8.88 -11.93
N PHE A 296 12.43 8.77 -13.25
CA PHE A 296 11.60 9.68 -14.03
C PHE A 296 10.40 8.94 -14.59
N GLY A 297 9.29 9.00 -13.83
CA GLY A 297 8.14 8.13 -14.05
C GLY A 297 8.44 6.67 -13.71
N ALA A 298 7.69 5.75 -14.31
CA ALA A 298 7.80 4.32 -14.03
C ALA A 298 8.71 3.56 -15.00
N TRP A 299 9.32 4.25 -15.96
CA TRP A 299 10.02 3.60 -17.05
C TRP A 299 11.42 4.14 -17.35
N ARG A 300 11.93 5.09 -16.59
CA ARG A 300 13.25 5.64 -16.77
C ARG A 300 13.95 5.91 -15.45
N LEU A 301 15.19 5.43 -15.33
CA LEU A 301 16.07 5.71 -14.20
C LEU A 301 17.32 6.41 -14.69
N HIS A 302 17.77 7.39 -13.93
CA HIS A 302 19.03 8.10 -14.17
C HIS A 302 19.99 7.82 -13.05
N LEU A 303 21.23 7.47 -13.40
CA LEU A 303 22.36 7.30 -12.47
C LEU A 303 23.42 8.34 -12.79
N TRP A 304 23.90 9.02 -11.75
CA TRP A 304 25.06 9.90 -11.77
C TRP A 304 26.08 9.34 -10.78
N ASN A 305 27.22 8.89 -11.26
CA ASN A 305 28.31 8.34 -10.46
C ASN A 305 29.69 8.91 -10.83
N HIS A 306 29.71 9.98 -11.64
CA HIS A 306 30.88 10.80 -11.90
C HIS A 306 30.60 12.25 -11.52
N ARG A 307 31.66 12.93 -11.01
CA ARG A 307 31.58 14.35 -10.72
C ARG A 307 31.73 15.14 -12.03
N THR A 308 30.78 16.05 -12.29
CA THR A 308 30.88 16.99 -13.40
C THR A 308 31.39 18.34 -12.93
N ASP A 309 32.04 19.09 -13.79
CA ASP A 309 32.48 20.48 -13.56
C ASP A 309 31.43 21.52 -13.98
N THR A 310 30.28 21.06 -14.46
CA THR A 310 29.18 21.89 -14.96
C THR A 310 27.90 21.62 -14.18
N TYR A 311 26.98 22.59 -14.20
CA TYR A 311 25.61 22.44 -13.67
C TYR A 311 24.66 21.71 -14.63
N VAL A 312 25.19 21.05 -15.67
CA VAL A 312 24.37 20.32 -16.63
C VAL A 312 23.98 18.96 -16.05
N GLU A 313 22.69 18.73 -15.92
CA GLU A 313 22.11 17.51 -15.38
C GLU A 313 22.11 16.36 -16.40
N VAL A 314 23.25 16.03 -16.95
CA VAL A 314 23.40 14.87 -17.84
C VAL A 314 23.74 13.65 -16.96
N PRO A 315 22.91 12.61 -16.94
CA PRO A 315 23.22 11.40 -16.21
C PRO A 315 24.34 10.61 -16.91
N ASP A 316 25.15 9.91 -16.13
CA ASP A 316 26.16 9.00 -16.66
C ASP A 316 25.53 7.78 -17.33
N VAL A 317 24.40 7.28 -16.75
CA VAL A 317 23.66 6.15 -17.28
C VAL A 317 22.15 6.42 -17.23
N VAL A 318 21.48 6.11 -18.33
CA VAL A 318 20.01 6.10 -18.43
C VAL A 318 19.52 4.66 -18.62
N TYR A 319 18.74 4.17 -17.69
CA TYR A 319 18.04 2.89 -17.82
C TYR A 319 16.63 3.15 -18.33
N ASN A 320 16.32 2.70 -19.53
CA ASN A 320 14.97 2.69 -20.08
C ASN A 320 14.32 1.34 -19.78
N LEU A 321 13.19 1.35 -19.09
CA LEU A 321 12.46 0.17 -18.67
C LEU A 321 11.22 -0.03 -19.55
N PRO A 322 10.81 -1.28 -19.79
CA PRO A 322 9.58 -1.55 -20.53
C PRO A 322 8.36 -0.90 -19.84
N GLN A 323 7.51 -0.27 -20.64
CA GLN A 323 6.19 0.17 -20.17
C GLN A 323 5.29 -1.06 -20.04
N ILE A 324 5.04 -1.48 -18.81
CA ILE A 324 4.15 -2.61 -18.53
C ILE A 324 2.73 -2.08 -18.38
N GLN A 325 1.82 -2.57 -19.21
CA GLN A 325 0.41 -2.27 -19.10
C GLN A 325 -0.24 -3.02 -17.92
N GLY A 326 -1.35 -2.50 -17.43
CA GLY A 326 -2.11 -3.07 -16.33
C GLY A 326 -2.07 -2.24 -15.05
N THR A 327 -2.83 -2.68 -14.07
CA THR A 327 -2.94 -1.99 -12.77
C THR A 327 -1.60 -1.97 -12.05
N HIS A 328 -1.27 -0.80 -11.51
CA HIS A 328 0.00 -0.56 -10.78
C HIS A 328 1.25 -0.95 -11.58
N GLY A 329 1.27 -0.67 -12.91
CA GLY A 329 2.42 -0.97 -13.76
C GLY A 329 2.78 -2.46 -13.80
N GLY A 330 1.78 -3.35 -13.78
CA GLY A 330 1.94 -4.81 -13.82
C GLY A 330 2.39 -5.46 -12.51
N ALA A 331 2.38 -4.74 -11.39
CA ALA A 331 2.77 -5.28 -10.09
C ALA A 331 1.71 -6.22 -9.48
N ASP A 332 0.42 -5.96 -9.74
CA ASP A 332 -0.66 -6.74 -9.13
C ASP A 332 -0.62 -8.24 -9.52
N PRO A 333 -0.46 -8.64 -10.77
CA PRO A 333 -0.31 -10.07 -11.11
C PRO A 333 0.91 -10.72 -10.44
N LYS A 334 2.02 -9.99 -10.31
CA LYS A 334 3.26 -10.50 -9.70
C LYS A 334 3.08 -10.78 -8.21
N ILE A 335 2.50 -9.83 -7.46
CA ILE A 335 2.29 -10.00 -6.02
C ILE A 335 1.26 -11.08 -5.71
N VAL A 336 0.20 -11.21 -6.53
CA VAL A 336 -0.78 -12.29 -6.39
C VAL A 336 -0.13 -13.65 -6.66
N LYS A 337 0.67 -13.75 -7.74
CA LYS A 337 1.44 -14.96 -8.02
C LYS A 337 2.36 -15.32 -6.87
N SER A 338 3.07 -14.33 -6.29
CA SER A 338 3.95 -14.54 -5.14
C SER A 338 3.19 -15.11 -3.92
N PHE A 339 1.96 -14.67 -3.66
CA PHE A 339 1.12 -15.24 -2.59
C PHE A 339 0.70 -16.68 -2.88
N VAL A 340 0.22 -16.97 -4.10
CA VAL A 340 -0.16 -18.33 -4.53
C VAL A 340 1.03 -19.27 -4.49
N ASP A 341 2.18 -18.82 -4.98
CA ASP A 341 3.42 -19.60 -4.96
C ASP A 341 3.87 -19.90 -3.52
N ALA A 342 3.75 -18.92 -2.61
CA ALA A 342 4.07 -19.10 -1.20
C ALA A 342 3.21 -20.19 -0.54
N LEU A 343 1.91 -20.25 -0.85
CA LEU A 343 1.00 -21.31 -0.39
C LEU A 343 1.39 -22.69 -0.95
N ARG A 344 2.13 -22.73 -2.05
CA ARG A 344 2.67 -23.94 -2.68
C ARG A 344 4.09 -24.29 -2.26
N GLY A 345 4.67 -23.49 -1.33
CA GLY A 345 6.02 -23.70 -0.83
C GLY A 345 7.14 -23.10 -1.69
N VAL A 346 6.80 -22.21 -2.64
CA VAL A 346 7.78 -21.42 -3.42
C VAL A 346 7.83 -20.01 -2.85
N TYR A 347 8.96 -19.62 -2.27
CA TYR A 347 9.08 -18.43 -1.41
C TYR A 347 9.90 -17.32 -2.09
N ASP A 348 9.30 -16.61 -3.03
CA ASP A 348 9.84 -15.40 -3.65
C ASP A 348 8.94 -14.20 -3.27
N VAL A 349 9.09 -13.74 -2.02
CA VAL A 349 8.24 -12.70 -1.44
C VAL A 349 9.08 -11.47 -1.11
N HIS A 350 8.81 -10.36 -1.79
CA HIS A 350 9.48 -9.08 -1.53
C HIS A 350 8.78 -8.23 -0.46
N SER A 351 7.51 -8.49 -0.18
CA SER A 351 6.68 -7.72 0.75
C SER A 351 6.53 -8.46 2.07
N THR A 352 7.26 -8.04 3.10
CA THR A 352 7.24 -8.68 4.43
C THR A 352 6.31 -7.96 5.40
N PRO A 353 5.65 -8.68 6.33
CA PRO A 353 4.83 -8.10 7.37
C PRO A 353 5.58 -7.13 8.29
N GLN A 354 6.86 -7.41 8.58
CA GLN A 354 7.72 -6.51 9.37
C GLN A 354 7.89 -5.15 8.68
N ALA A 355 8.18 -5.15 7.39
CA ALA A 355 8.32 -3.92 6.62
C ALA A 355 7.02 -3.10 6.60
N ALA A 356 5.88 -3.77 6.44
CA ALA A 356 4.57 -3.13 6.48
C ALA A 356 4.27 -2.51 7.85
N ARG A 357 4.58 -3.21 8.96
CA ARG A 357 4.43 -2.67 10.31
C ARG A 357 5.33 -1.45 10.53
N ASN A 358 6.55 -1.49 10.08
CA ASN A 358 7.49 -0.39 10.25
C ASN A 358 7.09 0.84 9.41
N SER A 359 6.57 0.65 8.20
CA SER A 359 6.04 1.77 7.40
C SER A 359 4.79 2.39 8.04
N VAL A 360 3.90 1.58 8.62
CA VAL A 360 2.74 2.05 9.40
C VAL A 360 3.20 2.80 10.65
N ALA A 361 4.19 2.31 11.36
CA ALA A 361 4.71 2.97 12.56
C ALA A 361 5.27 4.37 12.24
N ALA A 362 6.07 4.49 11.19
CA ALA A 362 6.57 5.78 10.74
C ALA A 362 5.44 6.72 10.27
N GLY A 363 4.45 6.20 9.53
CA GLY A 363 3.30 6.98 9.08
C GLY A 363 2.41 7.48 10.22
N CYS A 364 2.14 6.63 11.23
CA CYS A 364 1.39 7.01 12.44
C CYS A 364 2.12 8.07 13.24
N GLN A 365 3.41 7.85 13.56
CA GLN A 365 4.21 8.83 14.31
C GLN A 365 4.42 10.14 13.54
N GLY A 366 4.54 10.08 12.22
CA GLY A 366 4.56 11.28 11.37
C GLY A 366 3.27 12.10 11.47
N ALA A 367 2.11 11.44 11.46
CA ALA A 367 0.82 12.07 11.66
C ALA A 367 0.68 12.66 13.08
N ASP A 368 1.13 11.91 14.10
CA ASP A 368 1.12 12.38 15.48
C ASP A 368 2.06 13.57 15.72
N SER A 369 3.23 13.59 15.04
CA SER A 369 4.11 14.75 15.03
C SER A 369 3.41 15.98 14.45
N ILE A 370 2.69 15.85 13.34
CA ILE A 370 1.91 16.95 12.76
C ILE A 370 0.85 17.46 13.76
N ARG A 371 0.08 16.56 14.40
CA ARG A 371 -0.94 16.91 15.41
C ARG A 371 -0.34 17.60 16.62
N GLN A 372 0.94 17.38 16.92
CA GLN A 372 1.70 17.99 18.00
C GLN A 372 2.60 19.16 17.52
N ASN A 373 2.19 19.86 16.47
CA ASN A 373 2.90 21.04 15.93
C ASN A 373 4.34 20.74 15.46
N GLY A 374 4.58 19.54 14.94
CA GLY A 374 5.84 19.18 14.29
C GLY A 374 6.98 18.82 15.25
N ILE A 375 6.69 18.36 16.46
CA ILE A 375 7.73 17.86 17.36
C ILE A 375 8.31 16.54 16.82
N PRO A 376 9.61 16.29 16.95
CA PRO A 376 10.20 14.99 16.64
C PRO A 376 9.65 13.91 17.58
N LEU A 377 9.26 12.75 17.02
CA LEU A 377 8.77 11.60 17.77
C LEU A 377 9.60 10.37 17.43
N ASP A 378 9.91 9.57 18.45
CA ASP A 378 10.54 8.27 18.27
C ASP A 378 9.51 7.25 17.72
N VAL A 379 9.94 6.40 16.82
CA VAL A 379 9.10 5.34 16.25
C VAL A 379 9.32 4.06 17.06
N PRO A 380 8.27 3.50 17.68
CA PRO A 380 8.40 2.29 18.49
C PRO A 380 8.96 1.11 17.67
N PRO A 381 10.04 0.45 18.14
CA PRO A 381 10.61 -0.68 17.44
C PRO A 381 9.65 -1.88 17.42
N LEU A 382 9.82 -2.76 16.45
CA LEU A 382 9.14 -4.05 16.42
C LEU A 382 9.64 -4.94 17.57
N ALA A 383 8.75 -5.72 18.17
CA ALA A 383 9.10 -6.68 19.22
C ALA A 383 10.18 -7.66 18.73
N GLU A 384 11.16 -7.96 19.59
CA GLU A 384 12.38 -8.70 19.22
C GLU A 384 12.11 -10.05 18.57
N HIS A 385 11.18 -10.83 19.13
CA HIS A 385 10.82 -12.15 18.62
C HIS A 385 10.16 -12.15 17.23
N LEU A 386 9.63 -10.99 16.79
CA LEU A 386 9.00 -10.84 15.48
C LEU A 386 9.98 -10.34 14.40
N LYS A 387 11.12 -9.74 14.79
CA LYS A 387 12.05 -9.12 13.85
C LYS A 387 12.57 -10.07 12.77
N ASN A 388 12.92 -11.28 13.17
CA ASN A 388 13.52 -12.29 12.31
C ASN A 388 12.59 -13.47 12.00
N TYR A 389 11.33 -13.38 12.42
CA TYR A 389 10.35 -14.44 12.16
C TYR A 389 9.94 -14.44 10.67
N ASP A 390 10.02 -15.59 10.02
CA ASP A 390 9.53 -15.75 8.65
C ASP A 390 8.01 -15.98 8.66
N PHE A 391 7.25 -14.91 8.45
CA PHE A 391 5.79 -14.94 8.46
C PHE A 391 5.19 -15.72 7.29
N ILE A 392 5.97 -16.06 6.28
CA ILE A 392 5.50 -16.85 5.14
C ILE A 392 5.70 -18.34 5.41
N ARG A 393 6.90 -18.71 5.92
CA ARG A 393 7.23 -20.11 6.25
C ARG A 393 6.84 -20.48 7.69
N CYS A 394 6.45 -19.51 8.48
CA CYS A 394 6.04 -19.68 9.89
C CYS A 394 7.13 -20.30 10.78
N LYS A 395 8.38 -19.83 10.67
CA LYS A 395 9.55 -20.33 11.40
C LYS A 395 10.56 -19.24 11.75
#